data_3b136c282115de73852b6288016361e2
#
_entry.id   3b136c282115de73852b6288016361e2
#
_cell.length_a   1.000
_cell.length_b   1.000
_cell.length_c   1.000
_cell.angle_alpha   90.00
_cell.angle_beta   90.00
_cell.angle_gamma   90.00
#
_symmetry.space_group_name_H-M   'P 1'
#
loop_
_entity.id
_entity.type
_entity.pdbx_description
1 polymer ?
#
loop_
_entity_poly.entity_id
_entity_poly.type
_entity_poly.pdbx_seq_one_letter_code
_entity_poly.pdbx_strand_id
1 'polypeptide(L)'
;MAEANQPKYYAEEIEKDTRYRQEYVDGANRFLYEQYGKATAQRDQFITPEQYKANPEYYREALKQMLGYPLNLPVETPALTEKTFLAQDGNVNIYRMQFTFFGYLKFYGMYFEQVNAKKDTPFVLSFHGGGGTPEMVSSLHKDSANYVHQTRRMTERGANVFAPQLLLWNVETYGNPHDRLHLDGKMRQLDGSMTALEVYLLMGCISYFIEEGAAPADRIGVVGLSYGGMYALHLAAVDTRIKACYSCSWFNRAFEHSWGDWSYRNAAKLFGSAETAALIAPRALFIAMGDNDNLFDSKVTEEEYARLAPYYQALGAEDQCKLRVFPGLHEQDHEDFGFDFLIEHL
;
A
#
# COMPACT_ATOMS: atom_id res chain seq x y z
N MET A 1 44.35 -40.08 33.52
CA MET A 1 43.60 -40.27 32.24
C MET A 1 42.16 -39.98 32.53
N ALA A 2 41.61 -38.88 32.05
CA ALA A 2 40.21 -38.55 32.23
C ALA A 2 39.41 -39.51 31.33
N GLU A 3 38.54 -40.32 31.96
CA GLU A 3 37.53 -41.08 31.24
C GLU A 3 36.68 -40.07 30.46
N ALA A 4 36.72 -40.17 29.11
CA ALA A 4 35.84 -39.43 28.26
C ALA A 4 34.38 -39.80 28.65
N ASN A 5 33.66 -38.83 29.16
CA ASN A 5 32.25 -38.98 29.47
C ASN A 5 31.53 -39.37 28.16
N GLN A 6 31.30 -40.66 27.98
CA GLN A 6 30.45 -41.11 26.89
C GLN A 6 29.02 -40.58 27.13
N PRO A 7 28.39 -39.99 26.11
CA PRO A 7 27.02 -39.49 26.29
C PRO A 7 26.11 -40.64 26.73
N LYS A 8 25.31 -40.40 27.74
CA LYS A 8 24.38 -41.37 28.30
C LYS A 8 23.29 -41.83 27.31
N TYR A 9 23.10 -41.07 26.27
CA TYR A 9 22.10 -41.32 25.25
C TYR A 9 22.76 -41.24 23.85
N TYR A 10 22.14 -41.92 22.88
CA TYR A 10 22.57 -41.80 21.47
C TYR A 10 22.52 -40.33 21.03
N ALA A 11 23.58 -39.91 20.41
CA ALA A 11 23.70 -38.55 19.77
C ALA A 11 24.11 -38.73 18.32
N GLU A 12 23.36 -38.15 17.44
CA GLU A 12 23.64 -38.13 16.02
C GLU A 12 24.41 -36.88 15.61
N GLU A 13 25.22 -36.99 14.57
CA GLU A 13 25.89 -35.85 13.94
C GLU A 13 24.84 -34.99 13.20
N ILE A 14 24.89 -33.65 13.38
CA ILE A 14 23.90 -32.71 12.82
C ILE A 14 23.78 -32.86 11.30
N GLU A 15 24.88 -33.16 10.61
CA GLU A 15 24.93 -33.32 9.17
C GLU A 15 24.06 -34.47 8.66
N LYS A 16 23.84 -35.50 9.46
CA LYS A 16 23.05 -36.66 9.06
C LYS A 16 21.56 -36.36 8.92
N ASP A 17 21.05 -35.48 9.73
CA ASP A 17 19.61 -35.13 9.72
C ASP A 17 19.32 -33.90 8.85
N THR A 18 20.32 -33.08 8.53
CA THR A 18 20.18 -31.88 7.69
C THR A 18 19.60 -32.21 6.29
N ARG A 19 20.02 -33.35 5.70
CA ARG A 19 19.47 -33.79 4.41
C ARG A 19 17.95 -33.99 4.47
N TYR A 20 17.44 -34.64 5.49
CA TYR A 20 16.01 -34.92 5.62
C TYR A 20 15.19 -33.63 5.79
N ARG A 21 15.75 -32.66 6.54
CA ARG A 21 15.15 -31.32 6.68
C ARG A 21 15.12 -30.58 5.33
N GLN A 22 16.22 -30.64 4.58
CA GLN A 22 16.29 -30.01 3.25
C GLN A 22 15.30 -30.65 2.28
N GLU A 23 15.22 -32.00 2.21
CA GLU A 23 14.26 -32.71 1.37
C GLU A 23 12.81 -32.32 1.74
N TYR A 24 12.52 -32.11 3.04
CA TYR A 24 11.19 -31.64 3.46
C TYR A 24 10.91 -30.20 3.04
N VAL A 25 11.87 -29.30 3.18
CA VAL A 25 11.75 -27.89 2.72
C VAL A 25 11.52 -27.85 1.19
N ASP A 26 12.29 -28.61 0.43
CA ASP A 26 12.17 -28.66 -1.04
C ASP A 26 10.80 -29.23 -1.45
N GLY A 27 10.35 -30.28 -0.77
CA GLY A 27 9.02 -30.84 -0.96
C GLY A 27 7.89 -29.87 -0.62
N ALA A 28 8.04 -29.12 0.50
CA ALA A 28 7.07 -28.11 0.89
C ALA A 28 7.00 -26.96 -0.12
N ASN A 29 8.15 -26.45 -0.59
CA ASN A 29 8.20 -25.42 -1.62
C ASN A 29 7.52 -25.89 -2.92
N ARG A 30 7.86 -27.09 -3.39
CA ARG A 30 7.20 -27.67 -4.56
C ARG A 30 5.69 -27.75 -4.38
N PHE A 31 5.21 -28.24 -3.24
CA PHE A 31 3.78 -28.29 -2.92
C PHE A 31 3.13 -26.90 -2.98
N LEU A 32 3.76 -25.90 -2.37
CA LEU A 32 3.24 -24.52 -2.35
C LEU A 32 3.09 -23.96 -3.77
N TYR A 33 4.11 -24.12 -4.65
CA TYR A 33 4.03 -23.64 -6.02
C TYR A 33 3.02 -24.40 -6.88
N GLU A 34 2.88 -25.72 -6.69
CA GLU A 34 1.82 -26.49 -7.34
C GLU A 34 0.41 -26.02 -6.92
N GLN A 35 0.21 -25.70 -5.61
CA GLN A 35 -1.06 -25.17 -5.12
C GLN A 35 -1.29 -23.72 -5.60
N TYR A 36 -0.24 -22.92 -5.69
CA TYR A 36 -0.34 -21.55 -6.22
C TYR A 36 -0.79 -21.55 -7.69
N GLY A 37 -0.26 -22.43 -8.53
CA GLY A 37 -0.73 -22.58 -9.91
C GLY A 37 -2.22 -22.91 -10.01
N LYS A 38 -2.73 -23.80 -9.13
CA LYS A 38 -4.18 -24.10 -9.05
C LYS A 38 -4.99 -22.89 -8.55
N ALA A 39 -4.46 -22.17 -7.57
CA ALA A 39 -5.10 -20.98 -7.03
C ALA A 39 -5.19 -19.86 -8.08
N THR A 40 -4.14 -19.66 -8.86
CA THR A 40 -4.11 -18.69 -9.97
C THR A 40 -5.18 -19.02 -11.02
N ALA A 41 -5.33 -20.29 -11.40
CA ALA A 41 -6.37 -20.72 -12.32
C ALA A 41 -7.80 -20.48 -11.76
N GLN A 42 -7.99 -20.58 -10.43
CA GLN A 42 -9.26 -20.21 -9.78
C GLN A 42 -9.49 -18.69 -9.83
N ARG A 43 -8.45 -17.88 -9.58
CA ARG A 43 -8.51 -16.43 -9.68
C ARG A 43 -8.90 -15.97 -11.08
N ASP A 44 -8.31 -16.55 -12.10
CA ASP A 44 -8.62 -16.23 -13.51
C ASP A 44 -10.07 -16.56 -13.89
N GLN A 45 -10.75 -17.44 -13.14
CA GLN A 45 -12.19 -17.71 -13.26
C GLN A 45 -13.05 -16.84 -12.33
N PHE A 46 -12.49 -16.39 -11.20
CA PHE A 46 -13.21 -15.57 -10.22
C PHE A 46 -13.45 -14.15 -10.70
N ILE A 47 -12.46 -13.54 -11.37
CA ILE A 47 -12.58 -12.20 -11.90
C ILE A 47 -11.98 -12.11 -13.31
N THR A 48 -12.83 -11.78 -14.29
CA THR A 48 -12.44 -11.42 -15.66
C THR A 48 -12.81 -9.98 -15.97
N PRO A 49 -12.24 -9.37 -17.02
CA PRO A 49 -12.62 -8.02 -17.43
C PRO A 49 -14.14 -7.84 -17.63
N GLU A 50 -14.81 -8.81 -18.24
CA GLU A 50 -16.24 -8.79 -18.51
C GLU A 50 -17.06 -8.91 -17.23
N GLN A 51 -16.67 -9.80 -16.34
CA GLN A 51 -17.33 -10.01 -15.04
C GLN A 51 -17.17 -8.75 -14.17
N TYR A 52 -15.95 -8.17 -14.12
CA TYR A 52 -15.70 -6.93 -13.40
C TYR A 52 -16.55 -5.78 -13.94
N LYS A 53 -16.58 -5.60 -15.27
CA LYS A 53 -17.42 -4.58 -15.92
C LYS A 53 -18.90 -4.73 -15.57
N ALA A 54 -19.38 -5.95 -15.47
CA ALA A 54 -20.78 -6.24 -15.17
C ALA A 54 -21.15 -5.94 -13.71
N ASN A 55 -20.23 -6.12 -12.76
CA ASN A 55 -20.54 -5.95 -11.33
C ASN A 55 -19.31 -5.52 -10.52
N PRO A 56 -18.79 -4.30 -10.70
CA PRO A 56 -17.56 -3.83 -10.04
C PRO A 56 -17.70 -3.76 -8.52
N GLU A 57 -18.90 -3.48 -7.99
CA GLU A 57 -19.11 -3.36 -6.55
C GLU A 57 -19.00 -4.71 -5.83
N TYR A 58 -19.44 -5.80 -6.46
CA TYR A 58 -19.25 -7.15 -5.93
C TYR A 58 -17.78 -7.44 -5.65
N TYR A 59 -16.89 -7.08 -6.58
CA TYR A 59 -15.46 -7.31 -6.44
C TYR A 59 -14.79 -6.38 -5.42
N ARG A 60 -15.28 -5.12 -5.28
CA ARG A 60 -14.82 -4.24 -4.19
C ARG A 60 -15.16 -4.81 -2.82
N GLU A 61 -16.40 -5.28 -2.65
CA GLU A 61 -16.81 -5.93 -1.40
C GLU A 61 -16.03 -7.23 -1.17
N ALA A 62 -15.75 -8.02 -2.19
CA ALA A 62 -14.91 -9.21 -2.09
C ALA A 62 -13.47 -8.86 -1.68
N LEU A 63 -12.90 -7.75 -2.19
CA LEU A 63 -11.59 -7.28 -1.76
C LEU A 63 -11.61 -6.82 -0.30
N LYS A 64 -12.62 -6.06 0.13
CA LYS A 64 -12.78 -5.66 1.54
C LYS A 64 -12.88 -6.88 2.45
N GLN A 65 -13.63 -7.91 2.05
CA GLN A 65 -13.75 -9.17 2.80
C GLN A 65 -12.42 -9.93 2.85
N MET A 66 -11.62 -9.92 1.77
CA MET A 66 -10.29 -10.54 1.75
C MET A 66 -9.31 -9.83 2.68
N LEU A 67 -9.31 -8.49 2.68
CA LEU A 67 -8.50 -7.68 3.60
C LEU A 67 -8.99 -7.83 5.05
N GLY A 68 -10.31 -7.95 5.24
CA GLY A 68 -10.95 -8.30 6.48
C GLY A 68 -11.36 -7.11 7.37
N TYR A 69 -11.63 -7.42 8.65
CA TYR A 69 -12.03 -6.45 9.66
C TYR A 69 -10.98 -5.34 9.84
N PRO A 70 -11.37 -4.04 9.96
CA PRO A 70 -12.73 -3.51 10.14
C PRO A 70 -13.40 -2.97 8.86
N LEU A 71 -12.94 -3.34 7.65
CA LEU A 71 -13.51 -2.81 6.39
C LEU A 71 -14.96 -3.23 6.13
N ASN A 72 -15.49 -4.18 6.89
CA ASN A 72 -16.90 -4.57 6.90
C ASN A 72 -17.78 -3.67 7.79
N LEU A 73 -17.19 -2.74 8.54
CA LEU A 73 -17.94 -1.76 9.33
C LEU A 73 -18.26 -0.50 8.52
N PRO A 74 -19.31 0.24 8.87
CA PRO A 74 -19.48 1.61 8.39
C PRO A 74 -18.26 2.46 8.75
N VAL A 75 -17.76 3.24 7.80
CA VAL A 75 -16.58 4.08 8.01
C VAL A 75 -16.95 5.24 8.94
N GLU A 76 -16.24 5.35 10.06
CA GLU A 76 -16.37 6.45 11.02
C GLU A 76 -15.61 7.67 10.53
N THR A 77 -16.23 8.85 10.59
CA THR A 77 -15.50 10.13 10.50
C THR A 77 -14.85 10.40 11.85
N PRO A 78 -13.52 10.47 11.94
CA PRO A 78 -12.84 10.61 13.23
C PRO A 78 -12.97 12.00 13.84
N ALA A 79 -12.86 12.08 15.16
CA ALA A 79 -12.70 13.37 15.84
C ALA A 79 -11.27 13.89 15.65
N LEU A 80 -11.14 15.13 15.19
CA LEU A 80 -9.86 15.84 15.25
C LEU A 80 -9.57 16.20 16.70
N THR A 81 -8.46 15.70 17.26
CA THR A 81 -8.08 15.95 18.66
C THR A 81 -6.90 16.90 18.80
N GLU A 82 -6.12 17.10 17.72
CA GLU A 82 -5.03 18.08 17.69
C GLU A 82 -4.81 18.58 16.25
N LYS A 83 -4.65 19.90 16.08
CA LYS A 83 -4.14 20.55 14.87
C LYS A 83 -3.13 21.61 15.27
N THR A 84 -1.85 21.29 15.20
CA THR A 84 -0.75 22.18 15.60
C THR A 84 -0.11 22.76 14.34
N PHE A 85 -0.14 24.09 14.20
CA PHE A 85 0.62 24.81 13.19
C PHE A 85 2.12 24.72 13.49
N LEU A 86 2.92 24.32 12.51
CA LEU A 86 4.36 24.15 12.64
C LEU A 86 5.14 25.26 11.93
N ALA A 87 4.80 25.53 10.68
CA ALA A 87 5.50 26.50 9.85
C ALA A 87 4.67 26.87 8.62
N GLN A 88 5.04 27.96 7.97
CA GLN A 88 4.70 28.25 6.59
C GLN A 88 5.98 28.09 5.74
N ASP A 89 5.90 27.29 4.69
CA ASP A 89 6.97 27.07 3.72
C ASP A 89 6.46 27.50 2.32
N GLY A 90 6.89 28.68 1.86
CA GLY A 90 6.36 29.28 0.64
C GLY A 90 4.85 29.51 0.71
N ASN A 91 4.12 28.88 -0.20
CA ASN A 91 2.66 28.97 -0.29
C ASN A 91 1.92 27.88 0.51
N VAL A 92 2.58 27.18 1.41
CA VAL A 92 2.01 26.04 2.13
C VAL A 92 2.12 26.24 3.63
N ASN A 93 1.01 26.13 4.34
CA ASN A 93 0.97 26.00 5.79
C ASN A 93 1.12 24.54 6.18
N ILE A 94 1.99 24.24 7.14
CA ILE A 94 2.29 22.88 7.60
C ILE A 94 1.74 22.68 9.00
N TYR A 95 0.93 21.63 9.16
CA TYR A 95 0.33 21.26 10.44
C TYR A 95 0.66 19.82 10.81
N ARG A 96 0.77 19.53 12.10
CA ARG A 96 0.62 18.18 12.65
C ARG A 96 -0.81 17.99 13.08
N MET A 97 -1.46 16.92 12.62
CA MET A 97 -2.84 16.62 12.98
C MET A 97 -2.92 15.26 13.66
N GLN A 98 -3.75 15.16 14.70
CA GLN A 98 -4.05 13.88 15.35
C GLN A 98 -5.57 13.69 15.37
N PHE A 99 -5.97 12.51 14.92
CA PHE A 99 -7.36 12.04 14.91
C PHE A 99 -7.59 10.98 15.99
N THR A 100 -8.82 10.84 16.45
CA THR A 100 -9.24 9.77 17.34
C THR A 100 -10.38 8.99 16.69
N PHE A 101 -10.16 7.69 16.51
CA PHE A 101 -11.14 6.71 16.07
C PHE A 101 -11.58 5.84 17.26
N PHE A 102 -12.80 5.31 17.20
CA PHE A 102 -13.37 4.41 18.23
C PHE A 102 -13.27 4.98 19.66
N GLY A 103 -13.11 6.31 19.79
CA GLY A 103 -12.93 6.99 21.08
C GLY A 103 -11.56 6.85 21.74
N TYR A 104 -10.64 6.04 21.21
CA TYR A 104 -9.33 5.79 21.85
C TYR A 104 -8.16 5.61 20.87
N LEU A 105 -8.37 5.17 19.64
CA LEU A 105 -7.29 4.92 18.69
C LEU A 105 -6.80 6.24 18.08
N LYS A 106 -5.56 6.59 18.41
CA LYS A 106 -4.93 7.80 17.89
C LYS A 106 -4.27 7.52 16.56
N PHE A 107 -4.55 8.38 15.57
CA PHE A 107 -3.97 8.33 14.24
C PHE A 107 -3.48 9.72 13.86
N TYR A 108 -2.22 9.87 13.44
CA TYR A 108 -1.68 11.19 13.14
C TYR A 108 -1.07 11.25 11.74
N GLY A 109 -0.85 12.49 11.29
CA GLY A 109 -0.13 12.79 10.05
C GLY A 109 0.23 14.26 9.94
N MET A 110 0.96 14.55 8.87
CA MET A 110 1.34 15.91 8.48
C MET A 110 0.37 16.42 7.43
N TYR A 111 -0.19 17.61 7.65
CA TYR A 111 -1.09 18.24 6.69
C TYR A 111 -0.46 19.49 6.11
N PHE A 112 -0.47 19.58 4.80
CA PHE A 112 0.08 20.67 3.98
C PHE A 112 -1.09 21.34 3.28
N GLU A 113 -1.39 22.56 3.71
CA GLU A 113 -2.51 23.33 3.23
C GLU A 113 -2.02 24.50 2.38
N GLN A 114 -2.50 24.62 1.16
CA GLN A 114 -2.20 25.78 0.32
C GLN A 114 -2.72 27.06 0.99
N VAL A 115 -1.88 28.09 1.12
CA VAL A 115 -2.26 29.39 1.74
C VAL A 115 -3.47 30.02 1.03
N ASN A 116 -3.56 29.80 -0.29
CA ASN A 116 -4.65 30.30 -1.11
C ASN A 116 -5.55 29.15 -1.60
N ALA A 117 -5.78 28.12 -0.75
CA ALA A 117 -6.66 27.02 -1.08
C ALA A 117 -8.04 27.52 -1.49
N LYS A 118 -8.59 26.93 -2.54
CA LYS A 118 -9.95 27.17 -3.04
C LYS A 118 -10.79 25.93 -2.82
N LYS A 119 -12.10 26.04 -3.04
CA LYS A 119 -13.03 24.90 -2.92
C LYS A 119 -12.70 23.74 -3.87
N ASP A 120 -12.04 24.02 -4.98
CA ASP A 120 -11.63 23.06 -6.01
C ASP A 120 -10.14 22.70 -5.95
N THR A 121 -9.41 23.12 -4.90
CA THR A 121 -8.02 22.73 -4.68
C THR A 121 -7.92 21.20 -4.54
N PRO A 122 -7.12 20.50 -5.38
CA PRO A 122 -6.96 19.05 -5.27
C PRO A 122 -6.46 18.61 -3.90
N PHE A 123 -6.89 17.45 -3.45
CA PHE A 123 -6.45 16.83 -2.21
C PHE A 123 -5.73 15.52 -2.48
N VAL A 124 -4.55 15.34 -1.93
CA VAL A 124 -3.73 14.14 -2.14
C VAL A 124 -3.31 13.52 -0.81
N LEU A 125 -3.49 12.21 -0.67
CA LEU A 125 -2.83 11.46 0.40
C LEU A 125 -1.46 10.98 -0.09
N SER A 126 -0.42 11.21 0.71
CA SER A 126 0.98 10.91 0.39
C SER A 126 1.52 9.87 1.37
N PHE A 127 1.75 8.64 0.90
CA PHE A 127 2.10 7.51 1.76
C PHE A 127 3.60 7.22 1.74
N HIS A 128 4.18 7.05 2.93
CA HIS A 128 5.56 6.60 3.11
C HIS A 128 5.70 5.09 2.91
N GLY A 129 6.92 4.62 2.64
CA GLY A 129 7.28 3.21 2.55
C GLY A 129 7.61 2.57 3.90
N GLY A 130 8.16 1.35 3.87
CA GLY A 130 8.34 0.47 5.01
C GLY A 130 8.96 1.09 6.25
N GLY A 131 10.14 1.69 6.14
CA GLY A 131 10.83 2.35 7.25
C GLY A 131 10.59 3.85 7.34
N GLY A 132 9.55 4.39 6.69
CA GLY A 132 9.30 5.83 6.58
C GLY A 132 8.38 6.39 7.67
N THR A 133 8.29 7.71 7.66
CA THR A 133 7.36 8.50 8.47
C THR A 133 6.74 9.60 7.61
N PRO A 134 5.63 10.24 8.07
CA PRO A 134 5.06 11.38 7.37
C PRO A 134 6.04 12.55 7.22
N GLU A 135 6.95 12.72 8.17
CA GLU A 135 8.00 13.75 8.11
C GLU A 135 9.04 13.43 7.02
N MET A 136 9.42 12.16 6.86
CA MET A 136 10.38 11.73 5.83
C MET A 136 9.81 11.89 4.42
N VAL A 137 8.62 11.35 4.15
CA VAL A 137 8.00 11.45 2.83
C VAL A 137 7.70 12.89 2.43
N SER A 138 7.59 13.78 3.43
CA SER A 138 7.34 15.21 3.26
C SER A 138 8.61 16.07 3.26
N SER A 139 9.79 15.46 3.29
CA SER A 139 11.08 16.16 3.32
C SER A 139 11.23 17.17 4.47
N LEU A 140 10.63 16.86 5.63
CA LEU A 140 10.78 17.65 6.86
C LEU A 140 12.04 17.23 7.65
N HIS A 141 12.61 16.07 7.36
CA HIS A 141 13.94 15.64 7.76
C HIS A 141 14.95 15.92 6.64
N LYS A 142 16.22 16.06 6.98
CA LYS A 142 17.30 16.43 6.05
C LYS A 142 17.47 15.44 4.90
N ASP A 143 17.11 14.18 5.12
CA ASP A 143 17.25 13.11 4.15
C ASP A 143 15.89 12.42 3.99
N SER A 144 15.28 12.65 2.83
CA SER A 144 14.10 11.92 2.39
C SER A 144 14.45 10.80 1.42
N ALA A 145 15.77 10.57 1.22
CA ALA A 145 16.39 9.52 0.42
C ALA A 145 15.57 9.12 -0.82
N ASN A 146 14.92 7.97 -0.75
CA ASN A 146 14.20 7.35 -1.86
C ASN A 146 12.80 7.95 -2.15
N TYR A 147 12.30 8.90 -1.35
CA TYR A 147 11.00 9.55 -1.64
C TYR A 147 11.08 10.66 -2.68
N VAL A 148 12.27 11.18 -2.97
CA VAL A 148 12.50 12.21 -3.99
C VAL A 148 11.46 13.35 -3.87
N HIS A 149 11.29 13.86 -2.64
CA HIS A 149 10.38 14.97 -2.30
C HIS A 149 8.90 14.73 -2.63
N GLN A 150 8.42 13.50 -2.59
CA GLN A 150 7.07 13.07 -3.00
C GLN A 150 5.95 14.05 -2.57
N THR A 151 5.86 14.40 -1.29
CA THR A 151 4.82 15.33 -0.78
C THR A 151 5.01 16.75 -1.33
N ARG A 152 6.26 17.26 -1.38
CA ARG A 152 6.56 18.60 -1.89
C ARG A 152 6.18 18.72 -3.37
N ARG A 153 6.49 17.72 -4.17
CA ARG A 153 6.11 17.69 -5.60
C ARG A 153 4.61 17.81 -5.80
N MET A 154 3.78 17.29 -4.88
CA MET A 154 2.32 17.49 -4.92
C MET A 154 1.91 18.90 -4.50
N THR A 155 2.51 19.44 -3.44
CA THR A 155 2.18 20.79 -2.98
C THR A 155 2.62 21.87 -3.98
N GLU A 156 3.75 21.67 -4.66
CA GLU A 156 4.22 22.54 -5.76
C GLU A 156 3.26 22.56 -6.95
N ARG A 157 2.48 21.51 -7.14
CA ARG A 157 1.39 21.42 -8.13
C ARG A 157 0.05 21.95 -7.62
N GLY A 158 0.05 22.60 -6.45
CA GLY A 158 -1.10 23.28 -5.90
C GLY A 158 -2.08 22.39 -5.13
N ALA A 159 -1.74 21.15 -4.83
CA ALA A 159 -2.58 20.28 -4.02
C ALA A 159 -2.45 20.56 -2.51
N ASN A 160 -3.54 20.39 -1.77
CA ASN A 160 -3.48 20.12 -0.34
C ASN A 160 -3.04 18.67 -0.15
N VAL A 161 -2.15 18.40 0.81
CA VAL A 161 -1.62 17.05 1.01
C VAL A 161 -1.73 16.61 2.46
N PHE A 162 -2.23 15.40 2.68
CA PHE A 162 -2.16 14.73 3.98
C PHE A 162 -1.20 13.53 3.89
N ALA A 163 -0.16 13.55 4.70
CA ALA A 163 0.79 12.45 4.83
C ALA A 163 0.57 11.77 6.19
N PRO A 164 -0.11 10.63 6.24
CA PRO A 164 -0.39 9.90 7.48
C PRO A 164 0.79 9.05 7.95
N GLN A 165 0.84 8.74 9.26
CA GLN A 165 1.69 7.70 9.81
C GLN A 165 1.02 6.34 9.68
N LEU A 166 1.67 5.42 8.97
CA LEU A 166 1.31 4.01 8.91
C LEU A 166 2.26 3.21 9.82
N LEU A 167 1.74 2.20 10.52
CA LEU A 167 2.54 1.32 11.37
C LEU A 167 3.20 0.22 10.53
N LEU A 168 4.22 0.59 9.76
CA LEU A 168 4.95 -0.32 8.88
C LEU A 168 6.15 -0.95 9.60
N TRP A 169 7.33 -0.98 8.98
CA TRP A 169 8.50 -1.54 9.62
C TRP A 169 8.96 -0.68 10.80
N ASN A 170 9.33 -1.37 11.85
CA ASN A 170 9.94 -0.71 13.01
C ASN A 170 11.37 -0.29 12.69
N VAL A 171 11.64 1.00 12.77
CA VAL A 171 12.98 1.54 12.67
C VAL A 171 13.36 2.10 14.04
N GLU A 172 14.38 1.54 14.68
CA GLU A 172 14.85 1.93 16.02
C GLU A 172 15.10 3.43 16.17
N THR A 173 15.43 4.11 15.07
CA THR A 173 15.71 5.54 15.02
C THR A 173 14.54 6.42 15.49
N TYR A 174 13.29 5.94 15.45
CA TYR A 174 12.09 6.74 15.74
C TYR A 174 11.40 6.40 17.08
N GLY A 175 12.04 5.62 17.92
CA GLY A 175 11.85 5.65 19.36
C GLY A 175 10.68 4.88 19.96
N ASN A 176 9.71 4.36 19.19
CA ASN A 176 8.58 3.58 19.71
C ASN A 176 8.49 2.25 18.96
N PRO A 177 9.23 1.23 19.42
CA PRO A 177 9.22 -0.06 18.78
C PRO A 177 7.82 -0.68 18.81
N HIS A 178 7.37 -1.12 17.64
CA HIS A 178 6.18 -1.95 17.49
C HIS A 178 6.52 -3.15 16.62
N ASP A 179 5.81 -4.23 16.80
CA ASP A 179 5.91 -5.43 15.98
C ASP A 179 4.66 -5.54 15.10
N ARG A 180 4.80 -5.10 13.83
CA ARG A 180 3.70 -5.14 12.88
C ARG A 180 3.20 -6.57 12.64
N LEU A 181 4.09 -7.56 12.54
CA LEU A 181 3.69 -8.94 12.30
C LEU A 181 2.89 -9.50 13.47
N HIS A 182 3.29 -9.12 14.70
CA HIS A 182 2.54 -9.49 15.90
C HIS A 182 1.16 -8.82 15.97
N LEU A 183 1.06 -7.54 15.59
CA LEU A 183 -0.22 -6.83 15.51
C LEU A 183 -1.11 -7.46 14.42
N ASP A 184 -0.56 -7.74 13.24
CA ASP A 184 -1.30 -8.37 12.15
C ASP A 184 -1.74 -9.80 12.51
N GLY A 185 -0.89 -10.57 13.20
CA GLY A 185 -1.25 -11.88 13.74
C GLY A 185 -2.44 -11.85 14.70
N LYS A 186 -2.58 -10.78 15.50
CA LYS A 186 -3.79 -10.56 16.34
C LYS A 186 -5.00 -10.17 15.50
N MET A 187 -4.83 -9.29 14.53
CA MET A 187 -5.90 -8.90 13.61
C MET A 187 -6.45 -10.11 12.84
N ARG A 188 -5.59 -11.04 12.41
CA ARG A 188 -6.01 -12.29 11.74
C ARG A 188 -6.89 -13.17 12.60
N GLN A 189 -6.71 -13.17 13.93
CA GLN A 189 -7.59 -13.89 14.85
C GLN A 189 -8.99 -13.25 14.95
N LEU A 190 -9.12 -12.00 14.51
CA LEU A 190 -10.37 -11.24 14.43
C LEU A 190 -10.93 -11.20 12.99
N ASP A 191 -10.45 -12.08 12.10
CA ASP A 191 -10.77 -12.11 10.66
C ASP A 191 -10.42 -10.79 9.95
N GLY A 192 -9.34 -10.13 10.38
CA GLY A 192 -8.87 -8.84 9.89
C GLY A 192 -7.41 -8.83 9.49
N SER A 193 -6.92 -7.65 9.15
CA SER A 193 -5.51 -7.36 8.92
C SER A 193 -5.14 -5.94 9.35
N MET A 194 -3.85 -5.70 9.59
CA MET A 194 -3.36 -4.33 9.82
C MET A 194 -3.60 -3.44 8.60
N THR A 195 -3.50 -4.00 7.39
CA THR A 195 -3.84 -3.28 6.15
C THR A 195 -5.31 -2.84 6.14
N ALA A 196 -6.23 -3.72 6.53
CA ALA A 196 -7.65 -3.38 6.61
C ALA A 196 -7.92 -2.26 7.63
N LEU A 197 -7.29 -2.33 8.79
CA LEU A 197 -7.41 -1.29 9.81
C LEU A 197 -6.94 0.06 9.28
N GLU A 198 -5.74 0.12 8.71
CA GLU A 198 -5.16 1.37 8.23
C GLU A 198 -5.93 1.94 7.03
N VAL A 199 -6.39 1.10 6.10
CA VAL A 199 -7.28 1.53 5.00
C VAL A 199 -8.58 2.12 5.56
N TYR A 200 -9.18 1.50 6.57
CA TYR A 200 -10.37 2.04 7.25
C TYR A 200 -10.11 3.42 7.86
N LEU A 201 -8.98 3.60 8.57
CA LEU A 201 -8.61 4.89 9.16
C LEU A 201 -8.38 5.96 8.08
N LEU A 202 -7.75 5.60 6.97
CA LEU A 202 -7.54 6.50 5.83
C LEU A 202 -8.87 6.92 5.18
N MET A 203 -9.83 5.99 5.01
CA MET A 203 -11.17 6.31 4.51
C MET A 203 -11.90 7.28 5.44
N GLY A 204 -11.75 7.12 6.76
CA GLY A 204 -12.28 8.04 7.76
C GLY A 204 -11.64 9.43 7.68
N CYS A 205 -10.32 9.51 7.51
CA CYS A 205 -9.63 10.79 7.29
C CYS A 205 -10.13 11.50 6.02
N ILE A 206 -10.34 10.76 4.92
CA ILE A 206 -10.94 11.33 3.70
C ILE A 206 -12.31 11.93 4.01
N SER A 207 -13.16 11.22 4.77
CA SER A 207 -14.48 11.74 5.18
C SER A 207 -14.35 13.04 5.97
N TYR A 208 -13.42 13.09 6.93
CA TYR A 208 -13.13 14.30 7.70
C TYR A 208 -12.74 15.49 6.80
N PHE A 209 -11.77 15.30 5.89
CA PHE A 209 -11.33 16.39 5.03
C PHE A 209 -12.40 16.87 4.04
N ILE A 210 -13.30 15.98 3.61
CA ILE A 210 -14.46 16.36 2.79
C ILE A 210 -15.45 17.19 3.63
N GLU A 211 -15.79 16.75 4.83
CA GLU A 211 -16.73 17.43 5.75
C GLU A 211 -16.22 18.83 6.16
N GLU A 212 -14.91 18.99 6.38
CA GLU A 212 -14.27 20.27 6.66
C GLU A 212 -14.11 21.17 5.40
N GLY A 213 -14.44 20.66 4.22
CA GLY A 213 -14.30 21.39 2.96
C GLY A 213 -12.87 21.59 2.49
N ALA A 214 -11.93 20.83 3.04
CA ALA A 214 -10.51 20.87 2.69
C ALA A 214 -10.14 19.88 1.54
N ALA A 215 -11.05 18.94 1.22
CA ALA A 215 -10.92 17.99 0.12
C ALA A 215 -12.20 17.98 -0.72
N PRO A 216 -12.17 18.41 -2.00
CA PRO A 216 -13.30 18.22 -2.91
C PRO A 216 -13.51 16.73 -3.18
N ALA A 217 -14.75 16.23 -3.03
CA ALA A 217 -15.04 14.79 -3.15
C ALA A 217 -14.74 14.19 -4.54
N ASP A 218 -14.61 15.02 -5.55
CA ASP A 218 -14.32 14.67 -6.94
C ASP A 218 -12.87 14.94 -7.37
N ARG A 219 -12.00 15.40 -6.44
CA ARG A 219 -10.60 15.77 -6.73
C ARG A 219 -9.64 15.21 -5.67
N ILE A 220 -9.78 13.92 -5.35
CA ILE A 220 -8.96 13.22 -4.37
C ILE A 220 -8.02 12.25 -5.06
N GLY A 221 -6.73 12.38 -4.81
CA GLY A 221 -5.68 11.49 -5.31
C GLY A 221 -4.90 10.81 -4.20
N VAL A 222 -4.15 9.78 -4.57
CA VAL A 222 -3.23 9.09 -3.68
C VAL A 222 -1.91 8.81 -4.37
N VAL A 223 -0.81 8.95 -3.64
CA VAL A 223 0.54 8.61 -4.11
C VAL A 223 1.32 7.90 -3.02
N GLY A 224 2.13 6.93 -3.38
CA GLY A 224 2.98 6.25 -2.43
C GLY A 224 4.11 5.45 -3.05
N LEU A 225 5.15 5.24 -2.25
CA LEU A 225 6.34 4.45 -2.57
C LEU A 225 6.32 3.14 -1.78
N SER A 226 6.65 2.01 -2.42
CA SER A 226 6.83 0.72 -1.73
C SER A 226 5.55 0.31 -0.98
N TYR A 227 5.59 0.05 0.32
CA TYR A 227 4.37 -0.12 1.12
C TYR A 227 3.36 1.01 0.89
N GLY A 228 3.82 2.27 0.77
CA GLY A 228 2.94 3.39 0.43
C GLY A 228 2.25 3.20 -0.92
N GLY A 229 2.94 2.63 -1.90
CA GLY A 229 2.38 2.25 -3.20
C GLY A 229 1.32 1.15 -3.06
N MET A 230 1.54 0.17 -2.17
CA MET A 230 0.54 -0.84 -1.81
C MET A 230 -0.72 -0.18 -1.22
N TYR A 231 -0.55 0.72 -0.24
CA TYR A 231 -1.68 1.42 0.38
C TYR A 231 -2.43 2.31 -0.62
N ALA A 232 -1.72 2.98 -1.52
CA ALA A 232 -2.33 3.76 -2.59
C ALA A 232 -3.26 2.89 -3.46
N LEU A 233 -2.79 1.71 -3.88
CA LEU A 233 -3.58 0.77 -4.67
C LEU A 233 -4.78 0.20 -3.89
N HIS A 234 -4.56 -0.30 -2.67
CA HIS A 234 -5.64 -0.89 -1.87
C HIS A 234 -6.71 0.14 -1.51
N LEU A 235 -6.30 1.34 -1.08
CA LEU A 235 -7.23 2.41 -0.75
C LEU A 235 -8.03 2.85 -1.98
N ALA A 236 -7.37 3.09 -3.13
CA ALA A 236 -8.05 3.45 -4.36
C ALA A 236 -8.97 2.34 -4.89
N ALA A 237 -8.61 1.07 -4.68
CA ALA A 237 -9.44 -0.08 -5.06
C ALA A 237 -10.75 -0.14 -4.28
N VAL A 238 -10.75 0.18 -2.98
CA VAL A 238 -11.95 0.07 -2.12
C VAL A 238 -12.72 1.38 -1.96
N ASP A 239 -12.06 2.54 -2.10
CA ASP A 239 -12.68 3.86 -1.96
C ASP A 239 -12.82 4.58 -3.31
N THR A 240 -14.05 4.62 -3.83
CA THR A 240 -14.35 5.22 -5.15
C THR A 240 -14.29 6.75 -5.17
N ARG A 241 -14.13 7.41 -4.01
CA ARG A 241 -13.89 8.85 -3.93
C ARG A 241 -12.52 9.23 -4.48
N ILE A 242 -11.55 8.31 -4.47
CA ILE A 242 -10.23 8.50 -5.07
C ILE A 242 -10.35 8.47 -6.58
N LYS A 243 -9.92 9.53 -7.27
CA LYS A 243 -10.02 9.71 -8.72
C LYS A 243 -8.75 9.32 -9.46
N ALA A 244 -7.60 9.50 -8.80
CA ALA A 244 -6.30 9.17 -9.38
C ALA A 244 -5.39 8.51 -8.35
N CYS A 245 -4.62 7.51 -8.79
CA CYS A 245 -3.69 6.75 -7.98
C CYS A 245 -2.31 6.68 -8.65
N TYR A 246 -1.26 7.00 -7.89
CA TYR A 246 0.11 6.77 -8.30
C TYR A 246 0.81 5.83 -7.33
N SER A 247 1.12 4.62 -7.78
CA SER A 247 1.84 3.58 -7.03
C SER A 247 3.24 3.39 -7.61
N CYS A 248 4.26 3.60 -6.80
CA CYS A 248 5.66 3.46 -7.18
C CYS A 248 6.34 2.35 -6.41
N SER A 249 7.18 1.57 -7.10
CA SER A 249 8.07 0.53 -6.56
C SER A 249 7.35 -0.47 -5.62
N TRP A 250 6.16 -0.95 -6.05
CA TRP A 250 5.44 -2.00 -5.32
C TRP A 250 4.71 -3.01 -6.22
N PHE A 251 4.29 -2.65 -7.42
CA PHE A 251 3.44 -3.50 -8.27
C PHE A 251 4.17 -4.77 -8.71
N ASN A 252 3.88 -5.90 -8.04
CA ASN A 252 4.61 -7.16 -8.19
C ASN A 252 3.69 -8.37 -7.95
N ARG A 253 4.26 -9.57 -8.06
CA ARG A 253 3.58 -10.83 -7.75
C ARG A 253 3.66 -11.11 -6.25
N ALA A 254 2.64 -10.68 -5.48
CA ALA A 254 2.62 -10.72 -4.01
C ALA A 254 2.92 -12.10 -3.40
N PHE A 255 2.61 -13.22 -4.08
CA PHE A 255 2.92 -14.57 -3.59
C PHE A 255 4.42 -14.82 -3.47
N GLU A 256 5.22 -14.23 -4.34
CA GLU A 256 6.68 -14.39 -4.36
C GLU A 256 7.37 -13.61 -3.22
N HIS A 257 6.70 -12.54 -2.76
CA HIS A 257 7.14 -11.68 -1.67
C HIS A 257 6.26 -11.82 -0.43
N SER A 258 5.93 -13.05 -0.04
CA SER A 258 4.98 -13.34 1.03
C SER A 258 5.48 -12.90 2.42
N TRP A 259 5.61 -11.59 2.61
CA TRP A 259 5.75 -10.99 3.93
C TRP A 259 4.44 -11.18 4.69
N GLY A 260 4.54 -11.55 5.96
CA GLY A 260 3.41 -12.03 6.72
C GLY A 260 2.18 -11.12 6.69
N ASP A 261 2.38 -9.81 6.72
CA ASP A 261 1.32 -8.79 6.71
C ASP A 261 0.77 -8.44 5.30
N TRP A 262 1.34 -9.01 4.23
CA TRP A 262 0.79 -8.92 2.85
C TRP A 262 0.02 -10.17 2.44
N SER A 263 -0.02 -11.18 3.29
CA SER A 263 -0.58 -12.48 3.00
C SER A 263 -2.00 -12.55 3.52
N TYR A 264 -2.97 -12.16 2.73
CA TYR A 264 -4.38 -12.21 3.11
C TYR A 264 -4.98 -13.60 2.83
N ARG A 265 -6.01 -13.94 3.59
CA ARG A 265 -6.70 -15.22 3.45
C ARG A 265 -7.27 -15.39 2.03
N ASN A 266 -6.91 -16.48 1.36
CA ASN A 266 -7.32 -16.80 -0.01
C ASN A 266 -6.87 -15.78 -1.09
N ALA A 267 -5.94 -14.86 -0.81
CA ALA A 267 -5.50 -13.85 -1.78
C ALA A 267 -5.12 -14.45 -3.14
N ALA A 268 -4.32 -15.53 -3.15
CA ALA A 268 -3.91 -16.18 -4.38
C ALA A 268 -5.07 -16.65 -5.27
N LYS A 269 -6.26 -16.87 -4.70
CA LYS A 269 -7.47 -17.33 -5.39
C LYS A 269 -8.43 -16.22 -5.80
N LEU A 270 -8.26 -15.02 -5.22
CA LEU A 270 -9.19 -13.91 -5.36
C LEU A 270 -8.56 -12.72 -6.06
N PHE A 271 -7.52 -12.14 -5.45
CA PHE A 271 -6.88 -10.93 -5.96
C PHE A 271 -5.37 -11.00 -5.84
N GLY A 272 -4.67 -10.88 -6.97
CA GLY A 272 -3.27 -10.47 -7.03
C GLY A 272 -3.15 -8.96 -7.21
N SER A 273 -1.96 -8.49 -7.53
CA SER A 273 -1.73 -7.06 -7.74
C SER A 273 -2.54 -6.53 -8.94
N ALA A 274 -2.57 -7.26 -10.04
CA ALA A 274 -3.32 -6.88 -11.24
C ALA A 274 -4.82 -6.77 -10.97
N GLU A 275 -5.41 -7.77 -10.31
CA GLU A 275 -6.84 -7.77 -10.02
C GLU A 275 -7.22 -6.72 -8.97
N THR A 276 -6.38 -6.47 -7.96
CA THR A 276 -6.57 -5.37 -7.00
C THR A 276 -6.56 -4.02 -7.72
N ALA A 277 -5.58 -3.78 -8.59
CA ALA A 277 -5.48 -2.55 -9.38
C ALA A 277 -6.62 -2.40 -10.39
N ALA A 278 -7.15 -3.52 -10.92
CA ALA A 278 -8.31 -3.51 -11.82
C ALA A 278 -9.55 -2.87 -11.18
N LEU A 279 -9.70 -2.94 -9.85
CA LEU A 279 -10.83 -2.32 -9.14
C LEU A 279 -10.77 -0.78 -9.14
N ILE A 280 -9.65 -0.19 -9.54
CA ILE A 280 -9.50 1.25 -9.74
C ILE A 280 -10.16 1.68 -11.06
N ALA A 281 -10.12 0.83 -12.09
CA ALA A 281 -10.68 1.14 -13.39
C ALA A 281 -12.18 1.53 -13.32
N PRO A 282 -12.65 2.52 -14.09
CA PRO A 282 -11.94 3.27 -15.15
C PRO A 282 -11.17 4.50 -14.67
N ARG A 283 -10.98 4.69 -13.37
CA ARG A 283 -10.26 5.84 -12.78
C ARG A 283 -8.76 5.79 -13.08
N ALA A 284 -8.10 6.95 -12.97
CA ALA A 284 -6.71 7.09 -13.35
C ALA A 284 -5.75 6.29 -12.44
N LEU A 285 -4.83 5.55 -13.04
CA LEU A 285 -3.80 4.76 -12.37
C LEU A 285 -2.46 4.90 -13.08
N PHE A 286 -1.45 5.37 -12.34
CA PHE A 286 -0.06 5.39 -12.77
C PHE A 286 0.75 4.41 -11.92
N ILE A 287 1.45 3.50 -12.56
CA ILE A 287 2.35 2.54 -11.93
C ILE A 287 3.77 2.89 -12.39
N ALA A 288 4.71 3.01 -11.44
CA ALA A 288 6.12 3.19 -11.74
C ALA A 288 6.98 2.14 -11.03
N MET A 289 8.09 1.77 -11.66
CA MET A 289 9.05 0.80 -11.13
C MET A 289 10.47 1.15 -11.60
N GLY A 290 11.43 1.15 -10.69
CA GLY A 290 12.84 1.26 -11.04
C GLY A 290 13.32 0.02 -11.79
N ASP A 291 14.11 0.20 -12.86
CA ASP A 291 14.66 -0.91 -13.65
C ASP A 291 15.76 -1.69 -12.92
N ASN A 292 16.34 -1.11 -11.89
CA ASN A 292 17.31 -1.71 -10.99
C ASN A 292 16.82 -1.76 -9.53
N ASP A 293 15.51 -1.83 -9.33
CA ASP A 293 14.92 -2.01 -7.99
C ASP A 293 15.44 -3.30 -7.37
N ASN A 294 16.02 -3.20 -6.15
CA ASN A 294 16.66 -4.32 -5.46
C ASN A 294 15.69 -5.18 -4.63
N LEU A 295 14.41 -4.81 -4.56
CA LEU A 295 13.35 -5.55 -3.88
C LEU A 295 12.37 -6.21 -4.86
N PHE A 296 12.08 -5.56 -5.99
CA PHE A 296 11.08 -6.01 -6.95
C PHE A 296 11.63 -6.00 -8.38
N ASP A 297 11.35 -7.07 -9.13
CA ASP A 297 11.75 -7.19 -10.53
C ASP A 297 10.78 -6.42 -11.42
N SER A 298 11.29 -5.44 -12.19
CA SER A 298 10.50 -4.66 -13.13
C SER A 298 9.82 -5.51 -14.21
N LYS A 299 10.40 -6.64 -14.60
CA LYS A 299 9.78 -7.58 -15.54
C LYS A 299 8.51 -8.22 -14.97
N VAL A 300 8.52 -8.55 -13.67
CA VAL A 300 7.31 -9.03 -13.00
C VAL A 300 6.24 -7.94 -12.96
N THR A 301 6.64 -6.68 -12.78
CA THR A 301 5.74 -5.52 -12.87
C THR A 301 5.11 -5.42 -14.27
N GLU A 302 5.90 -5.58 -15.34
CA GLU A 302 5.40 -5.59 -16.72
C GLU A 302 4.41 -6.74 -16.97
N GLU A 303 4.69 -7.95 -16.45
CA GLU A 303 3.79 -9.10 -16.54
C GLU A 303 2.46 -8.85 -15.80
N GLU A 304 2.51 -8.32 -14.59
CA GLU A 304 1.30 -7.98 -13.83
C GLU A 304 0.53 -6.83 -14.50
N TYR A 305 1.21 -5.86 -15.11
CA TYR A 305 0.56 -4.81 -15.89
C TYR A 305 -0.12 -5.37 -17.15
N ALA A 306 0.50 -6.32 -17.84
CA ALA A 306 -0.13 -7.00 -18.97
C ALA A 306 -1.41 -7.76 -18.57
N ARG A 307 -1.51 -8.24 -17.32
CA ARG A 307 -2.74 -8.84 -16.77
C ARG A 307 -3.79 -7.77 -16.43
N LEU A 308 -3.36 -6.57 -16.02
CA LEU A 308 -4.23 -5.46 -15.66
C LEU A 308 -4.85 -4.77 -16.89
N ALA A 309 -4.08 -4.57 -17.94
CA ALA A 309 -4.47 -3.79 -19.12
C ALA A 309 -5.83 -4.18 -19.74
N PRO A 310 -6.20 -5.48 -19.86
CA PRO A 310 -7.50 -5.90 -20.38
C PRO A 310 -8.71 -5.35 -19.61
N TYR A 311 -8.58 -5.08 -18.30
CA TYR A 311 -9.68 -4.51 -17.51
C TYR A 311 -9.97 -3.07 -17.89
N TYR A 312 -8.93 -2.26 -18.09
CA TYR A 312 -9.08 -0.88 -18.60
C TYR A 312 -9.61 -0.87 -20.03
N GLN A 313 -9.11 -1.78 -20.88
CA GLN A 313 -9.58 -1.94 -22.25
C GLN A 313 -11.07 -2.31 -22.32
N ALA A 314 -11.54 -3.24 -21.51
CA ALA A 314 -12.95 -3.64 -21.46
C ALA A 314 -13.88 -2.46 -21.09
N LEU A 315 -13.35 -1.47 -20.38
CA LEU A 315 -14.08 -0.26 -19.96
C LEU A 315 -13.87 0.93 -20.92
N GLY A 316 -13.03 0.81 -21.97
CA GLY A 316 -12.69 1.90 -22.89
C GLY A 316 -11.90 3.02 -22.22
N ALA A 317 -11.02 2.67 -21.28
CA ALA A 317 -10.28 3.57 -20.42
C ALA A 317 -8.76 3.32 -20.47
N GLU A 318 -8.22 2.83 -21.59
CA GLU A 318 -6.81 2.43 -21.74
C GLU A 318 -5.86 3.59 -21.44
N ASP A 319 -6.25 4.82 -21.78
CA ASP A 319 -5.46 6.02 -21.53
C ASP A 319 -5.41 6.40 -20.03
N GLN A 320 -6.29 5.85 -19.23
CA GLN A 320 -6.35 6.08 -17.77
C GLN A 320 -5.40 5.19 -16.99
N CYS A 321 -4.72 4.22 -17.62
CA CYS A 321 -3.77 3.31 -16.95
C CYS A 321 -2.41 3.41 -17.63
N LYS A 322 -1.39 3.76 -16.87
CA LYS A 322 -0.02 3.92 -17.38
C LYS A 322 0.97 3.10 -16.55
N LEU A 323 1.93 2.51 -17.23
CA LEU A 323 3.13 1.92 -16.62
C LEU A 323 4.36 2.68 -17.10
N ARG A 324 5.24 2.98 -16.16
CA ARG A 324 6.58 3.51 -16.45
C ARG A 324 7.64 2.70 -15.71
N VAL A 325 8.53 2.06 -16.45
CA VAL A 325 9.80 1.56 -15.92
C VAL A 325 10.84 2.66 -16.13
N PHE A 326 11.46 3.12 -15.04
CA PHE A 326 12.40 4.24 -15.06
C PHE A 326 13.81 3.79 -14.65
N PRO A 327 14.88 4.46 -15.11
CA PRO A 327 16.24 4.21 -14.64
C PRO A 327 16.38 4.59 -13.17
N GLY A 328 16.43 3.61 -12.26
CA GLY A 328 16.46 3.88 -10.83
C GLY A 328 16.45 2.61 -9.98
N LEU A 329 16.59 2.82 -8.67
CA LEU A 329 16.55 1.79 -7.65
C LEU A 329 15.16 1.67 -7.01
N HIS A 330 15.10 1.23 -5.75
CA HIS A 330 13.85 1.21 -4.94
C HIS A 330 13.53 2.63 -4.42
N GLU A 331 13.00 3.46 -5.30
CA GLU A 331 12.79 4.89 -5.04
C GLU A 331 11.63 5.44 -5.88
N GLN A 332 11.21 6.69 -5.60
CA GLN A 332 10.32 7.43 -6.48
C GLN A 332 11.04 7.82 -7.78
N ASP A 333 10.29 7.84 -8.88
CA ASP A 333 10.80 8.37 -10.15
C ASP A 333 11.27 9.83 -9.97
N HIS A 334 12.50 10.12 -10.41
CA HIS A 334 13.06 11.47 -10.40
C HIS A 334 12.36 12.41 -11.39
N GLU A 335 11.76 11.85 -12.45
CA GLU A 335 10.96 12.58 -13.41
C GLU A 335 9.52 12.81 -12.91
N ASP A 336 8.86 13.79 -13.45
CA ASP A 336 7.57 14.27 -12.97
C ASP A 336 6.34 13.54 -13.55
N PHE A 337 6.52 12.59 -14.47
CA PHE A 337 5.43 11.95 -15.21
C PHE A 337 4.27 11.43 -14.34
N GLY A 338 4.58 10.71 -13.25
CA GLY A 338 3.56 10.16 -12.37
C GLY A 338 2.82 11.23 -11.55
N PHE A 339 3.53 12.28 -11.15
CA PHE A 339 2.97 13.39 -10.39
C PHE A 339 2.10 14.30 -11.28
N ASP A 340 2.56 14.58 -12.50
CA ASP A 340 1.78 15.33 -13.49
C ASP A 340 0.51 14.58 -13.87
N PHE A 341 0.64 13.28 -14.19
CA PHE A 341 -0.51 12.41 -14.45
C PHE A 341 -1.52 12.41 -13.31
N LEU A 342 -1.06 12.32 -12.05
CA LEU A 342 -1.95 12.33 -10.89
C LEU A 342 -2.77 13.63 -10.85
N ILE A 343 -2.12 14.79 -10.99
CA ILE A 343 -2.79 16.10 -10.90
C ILE A 343 -3.69 16.37 -12.12
N GLU A 344 -3.33 15.93 -13.31
CA GLU A 344 -4.14 16.07 -14.51
C GLU A 344 -5.50 15.37 -14.42
N HIS A 345 -5.62 14.39 -13.53
CA HIS A 345 -6.83 13.60 -13.32
C HIS A 345 -7.61 13.97 -12.02
N LEU A 346 -7.24 15.12 -11.43
CA LEU A 346 -7.90 15.66 -10.21
C LEU A 346 -8.62 17.02 -10.43
#